data_d1272b18f20c7ff7397c5416b4ec14ba
#
_entry.id   d1272b18f20c7ff7397c5416b4ec14ba
#
_cell.length_a   1.000
_cell.length_b   1.000
_cell.length_c   1.000
_cell.angle_alpha   90.00
_cell.angle_beta   90.00
_cell.angle_gamma   90.00
#
_symmetry.space_group_name_H-M   'P 1'
#
loop_
_entity.id
_entity.type
_entity.pdbx_description
1 polymer ?
#
loop_
_entity_poly.entity_id
_entity_poly.type
_entity_poly.pdbx_seq_one_letter_code
_entity_poly.pdbx_strand_id
1 'polypeptide(L)'
;MRKYKVIWFDDEHEKFQPIKDEAVLENIQLIGYSNSKEGLPELRDNCKEYDAVLLDGLFFKEEGQKGTDIDQTAFGDVAKLLAELKAKGIIMPWFIYSGQPSFVKDKNDLVEVLKDKDFANGKVFDKSKDQDFAELLVEIKKAADSNPERIIKIENPEIFSIFEEGILADDVESQLISLFKKHFYDDRAELKAKLTNIRSIQESIFIRLQGIGVLPHLDKPIKKI
;
A
#
# COMPACT_ATOMS: atom_id res chain seq x y z
N MET A 1 -9.00 8.75 15.60
CA MET A 1 -9.73 8.17 14.47
C MET A 1 -8.72 7.92 13.37
N ARG A 2 -8.73 6.74 12.75
CA ARG A 2 -7.71 6.31 11.79
C ARG A 2 -7.78 7.13 10.51
N LYS A 3 -6.60 7.52 9.98
CA LYS A 3 -6.48 8.15 8.66
C LYS A 3 -6.03 7.09 7.66
N TYR A 4 -6.66 7.10 6.49
CA TYR A 4 -6.30 6.25 5.35
C TYR A 4 -5.55 7.10 4.33
N LYS A 5 -4.39 6.65 3.87
CA LYS A 5 -3.62 7.31 2.80
C LYS A 5 -3.86 6.57 1.49
N VAL A 6 -4.28 7.27 0.47
CA VAL A 6 -4.56 6.72 -0.87
C VAL A 6 -3.73 7.48 -1.89
N ILE A 7 -2.89 6.79 -2.63
CA ILE A 7 -2.19 7.38 -3.77
C ILE A 7 -3.16 7.41 -4.96
N TRP A 8 -3.29 8.57 -5.59
CA TRP A 8 -4.25 8.81 -6.65
C TRP A 8 -3.56 9.26 -7.95
N PHE A 9 -3.63 8.45 -8.98
CA PHE A 9 -3.13 8.76 -10.32
C PHE A 9 -4.25 9.35 -11.18
N ASP A 10 -4.16 10.63 -11.46
CA ASP A 10 -5.17 11.39 -12.19
C ASP A 10 -4.56 12.72 -12.67
N ASP A 11 -4.52 12.95 -13.97
CA ASP A 11 -3.92 14.15 -14.56
C ASP A 11 -4.64 15.46 -14.22
N GLU A 12 -5.86 15.36 -13.76
CA GLU A 12 -6.69 16.49 -13.34
C GLU A 12 -6.91 16.57 -11.83
N HIS A 13 -6.24 15.77 -11.00
CA HIS A 13 -6.48 15.68 -9.55
C HIS A 13 -6.45 17.04 -8.81
N GLU A 14 -5.71 18.02 -9.34
CA GLU A 14 -5.65 19.37 -8.76
C GLU A 14 -6.97 20.13 -8.92
N LYS A 15 -7.75 19.83 -9.97
CA LYS A 15 -9.07 20.45 -10.22
C LYS A 15 -10.15 19.87 -9.29
N PHE A 16 -9.91 18.75 -8.65
CA PHE A 16 -10.87 18.04 -7.83
C PHE A 16 -10.67 18.27 -6.32
N GLN A 17 -10.38 19.53 -5.92
CA GLN A 17 -10.26 19.87 -4.50
C GLN A 17 -11.50 19.50 -3.68
N PRO A 18 -12.75 19.72 -4.14
CA PRO A 18 -13.94 19.30 -3.40
C PRO A 18 -13.98 17.80 -3.10
N ILE A 19 -13.53 16.95 -4.03
CA ILE A 19 -13.43 15.49 -3.83
C ILE A 19 -12.41 15.16 -2.74
N LYS A 20 -11.25 15.84 -2.73
CA LYS A 20 -10.25 15.67 -1.67
C LYS A 20 -10.78 16.09 -0.30
N ASP A 21 -11.51 17.20 -0.25
CA ASP A 21 -12.09 17.72 0.99
C ASP A 21 -13.17 16.76 1.54
N GLU A 22 -14.02 16.20 0.67
CA GLU A 22 -15.01 15.21 1.04
C GLU A 22 -14.35 13.91 1.54
N ALA A 23 -13.30 13.44 0.87
CA ALA A 23 -12.52 12.28 1.32
C ALA A 23 -11.92 12.50 2.71
N VAL A 24 -11.44 13.73 3.01
CA VAL A 24 -10.90 14.07 4.33
C VAL A 24 -11.96 13.99 5.43
N LEU A 25 -13.21 14.35 5.16
CA LEU A 25 -14.32 14.20 6.12
C LEU A 25 -14.54 12.72 6.49
N GLU A 26 -14.23 11.82 5.56
CA GLU A 26 -14.27 10.37 5.75
C GLU A 26 -12.94 9.79 6.26
N ASN A 27 -12.00 10.64 6.70
CA ASN A 27 -10.65 10.26 7.14
C ASN A 27 -9.77 9.61 6.05
N ILE A 28 -10.03 9.89 4.79
CA ILE A 28 -9.21 9.44 3.67
C ILE A 28 -8.43 10.65 3.12
N GLN A 29 -7.12 10.51 3.02
CA GLN A 29 -6.24 11.48 2.41
C GLN A 29 -5.89 11.01 0.99
N LEU A 30 -6.36 11.72 -0.03
CA LEU A 30 -6.01 11.48 -1.43
C LEU A 30 -4.73 12.25 -1.78
N ILE A 31 -3.66 11.54 -2.11
CA ILE A 31 -2.37 12.10 -2.52
C ILE A 31 -2.25 11.93 -4.03
N GLY A 32 -2.48 13.03 -4.77
CA GLY A 32 -2.59 13.01 -6.23
C GLY A 32 -1.25 13.11 -6.94
N TYR A 33 -1.13 12.38 -8.04
CA TYR A 33 -0.04 12.43 -9.01
C TYR A 33 -0.60 12.56 -10.40
N SER A 34 -0.17 13.59 -11.13
CA SER A 34 -0.69 13.89 -12.48
C SER A 34 -0.19 12.91 -13.55
N ASN A 35 0.86 12.15 -13.25
CA ASN A 35 1.44 11.21 -14.20
C ASN A 35 2.09 10.01 -13.50
N SER A 36 2.27 8.91 -14.24
CA SER A 36 2.85 7.69 -13.67
C SER A 36 4.35 7.81 -13.39
N LYS A 37 5.08 8.65 -14.12
CA LYS A 37 6.52 8.83 -13.94
C LYS A 37 6.89 9.38 -12.55
N GLU A 38 6.06 10.26 -12.00
CA GLU A 38 6.23 10.82 -10.66
C GLU A 38 5.68 9.90 -9.58
N GLY A 39 4.48 9.34 -9.79
CA GLY A 39 3.81 8.57 -8.76
C GLY A 39 4.34 7.14 -8.59
N LEU A 40 4.92 6.52 -9.63
CA LEU A 40 5.45 5.14 -9.54
C LEU A 40 6.65 4.99 -8.61
N PRO A 41 7.67 5.90 -8.62
CA PRO A 41 8.75 5.85 -7.64
C PRO A 41 8.22 5.96 -6.21
N GLU A 42 7.30 6.91 -5.97
CA GLU A 42 6.68 7.09 -4.67
C GLU A 42 5.93 5.82 -4.20
N LEU A 43 5.09 5.25 -5.07
CA LEU A 43 4.37 4.01 -4.73
C LEU A 43 5.33 2.84 -4.51
N ARG A 44 6.44 2.75 -5.24
CA ARG A 44 7.42 1.68 -5.09
C ARG A 44 8.18 1.77 -3.78
N ASP A 45 8.65 2.97 -3.45
CA ASP A 45 9.56 3.19 -2.33
C ASP A 45 8.79 3.28 -0.99
N ASN A 46 7.57 3.83 -1.04
CA ASN A 46 6.74 4.11 0.13
C ASN A 46 5.41 3.31 0.13
N CYS A 47 5.34 2.15 -0.55
CA CYS A 47 4.10 1.37 -0.68
C CYS A 47 3.46 1.01 0.67
N LYS A 48 4.24 0.88 1.73
CA LYS A 48 3.75 0.57 3.08
C LYS A 48 3.00 1.72 3.75
N GLU A 49 3.20 2.94 3.28
CA GLU A 49 2.50 4.12 3.81
C GLU A 49 1.10 4.28 3.24
N TYR A 50 0.81 3.65 2.12
CA TYR A 50 -0.46 3.75 1.42
C TYR A 50 -1.39 2.58 1.74
N ASP A 51 -2.66 2.87 1.81
CA ASP A 51 -3.74 1.94 2.11
C ASP A 51 -4.43 1.40 0.87
N ALA A 52 -4.40 2.19 -0.20
CA ALA A 52 -4.96 1.84 -1.48
C ALA A 52 -4.35 2.71 -2.60
N VAL A 53 -4.54 2.26 -3.83
CA VAL A 53 -4.25 2.99 -5.06
C VAL A 53 -5.56 3.34 -5.74
N LEU A 54 -5.72 4.60 -6.12
CA LEU A 54 -6.84 5.08 -6.92
C LEU A 54 -6.33 5.49 -8.31
N LEU A 55 -6.97 5.00 -9.36
CA LEU A 55 -6.59 5.22 -10.74
C LEU A 55 -7.70 5.93 -11.49
N ASP A 56 -7.39 7.01 -12.21
CA ASP A 56 -8.25 7.40 -13.32
C ASP A 56 -8.13 6.36 -14.45
N GLY A 57 -9.16 6.22 -15.23
CA GLY A 57 -9.16 5.29 -16.36
C GLY A 57 -8.06 5.60 -17.38
N LEU A 58 -7.79 6.87 -17.60
CA LEU A 58 -6.75 7.37 -18.48
C LEU A 58 -6.04 8.54 -17.82
N PHE A 59 -4.74 8.46 -17.66
CA PHE A 59 -3.89 9.52 -17.13
C PHE A 59 -2.53 9.52 -17.83
N PHE A 60 -1.77 10.60 -17.68
CA PHE A 60 -0.53 10.79 -18.40
C PHE A 60 0.62 9.92 -17.87
N LYS A 61 1.55 9.60 -18.76
CA LYS A 61 2.79 8.91 -18.40
C LYS A 61 3.86 9.89 -17.93
N GLU A 62 3.96 11.04 -18.60
CA GLU A 62 4.98 12.05 -18.36
C GLU A 62 4.38 13.46 -18.25
N GLU A 63 5.07 14.35 -17.54
CA GLU A 63 4.74 15.76 -17.47
C GLU A 63 4.75 16.41 -18.87
N GLY A 64 3.77 17.28 -19.13
CA GLY A 64 3.65 18.01 -20.42
C GLY A 64 2.90 17.29 -21.53
N GLN A 65 2.46 16.04 -21.34
CA GLN A 65 1.50 15.39 -22.23
C GLN A 65 0.16 16.14 -22.23
N LYS A 66 -0.52 16.18 -23.38
CA LYS A 66 -1.82 16.86 -23.53
C LYS A 66 -2.88 15.87 -24.01
N GLY A 67 -4.13 16.19 -23.78
CA GLY A 67 -5.32 15.37 -23.91
C GLY A 67 -5.48 14.39 -25.08
N THR A 68 -4.67 14.47 -26.15
CA THR A 68 -4.60 13.48 -27.23
C THR A 68 -3.51 12.42 -27.04
N ASP A 69 -2.58 12.65 -26.08
CA ASP A 69 -1.42 11.80 -25.84
C ASP A 69 -1.64 10.80 -24.69
N ILE A 70 -2.90 10.63 -24.30
CA ILE A 70 -3.29 9.72 -23.23
C ILE A 70 -2.93 8.30 -23.65
N ASP A 71 -1.98 7.73 -22.93
CA ASP A 71 -1.43 6.43 -23.24
C ASP A 71 -1.96 5.39 -22.22
N GLN A 72 -2.53 4.31 -22.73
CA GLN A 72 -2.90 3.13 -21.94
C GLN A 72 -1.67 2.53 -21.21
N THR A 73 -0.46 2.90 -21.62
CA THR A 73 0.78 2.41 -20.97
C THR A 73 0.95 2.94 -19.56
N ALA A 74 0.48 4.15 -19.23
CA ALA A 74 0.56 4.68 -17.86
C ALA A 74 -0.21 3.80 -16.86
N PHE A 75 -1.42 3.41 -17.22
CA PHE A 75 -2.22 2.47 -16.45
C PHE A 75 -1.54 1.09 -16.37
N GLY A 76 -0.98 0.61 -17.49
CA GLY A 76 -0.23 -0.64 -17.55
C GLY A 76 1.03 -0.63 -16.68
N ASP A 77 1.73 0.49 -16.58
CA ASP A 77 2.92 0.64 -15.74
C ASP A 77 2.55 0.53 -14.24
N VAL A 78 1.43 1.14 -13.81
CA VAL A 78 0.94 0.99 -12.42
C VAL A 78 0.49 -0.45 -12.16
N ALA A 79 -0.26 -1.06 -13.09
CA ALA A 79 -0.69 -2.45 -12.98
C ALA A 79 0.48 -3.42 -12.81
N LYS A 80 1.55 -3.20 -13.59
CA LYS A 80 2.78 -3.99 -13.48
C LYS A 80 3.42 -3.86 -12.10
N LEU A 81 3.52 -2.62 -11.58
CA LEU A 81 4.06 -2.41 -10.24
C LEU A 81 3.22 -3.09 -9.17
N LEU A 82 1.88 -3.01 -9.26
CA LEU A 82 0.98 -3.69 -8.32
C LEU A 82 1.17 -5.21 -8.36
N ALA A 83 1.37 -5.79 -9.55
CA ALA A 83 1.67 -7.22 -9.69
C ALA A 83 3.05 -7.58 -9.09
N GLU A 84 4.06 -6.71 -9.26
CA GLU A 84 5.38 -6.89 -8.65
C GLU A 84 5.32 -6.83 -7.12
N LEU A 85 4.54 -5.89 -6.55
CA LEU A 85 4.30 -5.79 -5.11
C LEU A 85 3.59 -7.05 -4.57
N LYS A 86 2.55 -7.50 -5.27
CA LYS A 86 1.82 -8.74 -4.91
C LYS A 86 2.74 -9.96 -4.93
N ALA A 87 3.63 -10.09 -5.91
CA ALA A 87 4.62 -11.17 -5.96
C ALA A 87 5.61 -11.14 -4.79
N LYS A 88 5.84 -9.95 -4.20
CA LYS A 88 6.63 -9.77 -2.96
C LYS A 88 5.81 -9.96 -1.68
N GLY A 89 4.53 -10.32 -1.78
CA GLY A 89 3.62 -10.50 -0.65
C GLY A 89 2.98 -9.20 -0.14
N ILE A 90 3.18 -8.08 -0.82
CA ILE A 90 2.56 -6.79 -0.48
C ILE A 90 1.24 -6.67 -1.23
N ILE A 91 0.14 -6.82 -0.51
CA ILE A 91 -1.21 -6.70 -1.09
C ILE A 91 -1.64 -5.23 -1.00
N MET A 92 -1.75 -4.57 -2.17
CA MET A 92 -2.18 -3.19 -2.29
C MET A 92 -3.56 -3.14 -2.95
N PRO A 93 -4.62 -2.78 -2.22
CA PRO A 93 -5.94 -2.55 -2.81
C PRO A 93 -5.87 -1.45 -3.87
N TRP A 94 -6.58 -1.62 -4.97
CA TRP A 94 -6.65 -0.61 -6.01
C TRP A 94 -8.06 -0.47 -6.56
N PHE A 95 -8.40 0.72 -7.01
CA PHE A 95 -9.73 1.09 -7.47
C PHE A 95 -9.61 1.98 -8.71
N ILE A 96 -10.66 1.96 -9.54
CA ILE A 96 -10.76 2.84 -10.71
C ILE A 96 -11.90 3.84 -10.48
N TYR A 97 -11.56 5.12 -10.62
CA TYR A 97 -12.50 6.23 -10.50
C TYR A 97 -12.36 7.14 -11.72
N SER A 98 -13.25 7.00 -12.70
CA SER A 98 -13.10 7.64 -14.02
C SER A 98 -14.36 8.38 -14.44
N GLY A 99 -14.16 9.55 -15.06
CA GLY A 99 -15.23 10.33 -15.70
C GLY A 99 -15.45 9.97 -17.18
N GLN A 100 -14.71 9.00 -17.72
CA GLN A 100 -14.78 8.71 -19.15
C GLN A 100 -15.83 7.64 -19.45
N PRO A 101 -16.85 7.97 -20.32
CA PRO A 101 -17.94 7.05 -20.63
C PRO A 101 -17.46 5.75 -21.30
N SER A 102 -16.39 5.78 -22.07
CA SER A 102 -15.81 4.60 -22.72
C SER A 102 -15.22 3.63 -21.69
N PHE A 103 -14.59 4.17 -20.63
CA PHE A 103 -14.00 3.36 -19.58
C PHE A 103 -15.05 2.75 -18.65
N VAL A 104 -16.13 3.49 -18.40
CA VAL A 104 -17.24 3.04 -17.55
C VAL A 104 -18.14 2.02 -18.28
N LYS A 105 -18.34 2.18 -19.60
CA LYS A 105 -19.28 1.35 -20.39
C LYS A 105 -18.60 0.18 -21.10
N ASP A 106 -17.46 0.42 -21.71
CA ASP A 106 -16.72 -0.59 -22.42
C ASP A 106 -15.78 -1.27 -21.40
N LYS A 107 -16.04 -2.54 -21.11
CA LYS A 107 -15.09 -3.38 -20.37
C LYS A 107 -13.79 -3.40 -21.15
N ASN A 108 -12.92 -2.45 -20.85
CA ASN A 108 -11.62 -2.35 -21.49
C ASN A 108 -10.80 -3.61 -21.08
N ASP A 109 -10.13 -4.24 -22.04
CA ASP A 109 -9.29 -5.43 -21.81
C ASP A 109 -8.27 -5.20 -20.68
N LEU A 110 -7.85 -3.94 -20.45
CA LEU A 110 -6.99 -3.54 -19.34
C LEU A 110 -7.65 -3.73 -17.95
N VAL A 111 -8.96 -3.50 -17.84
CA VAL A 111 -9.71 -3.77 -16.60
C VAL A 111 -9.77 -5.27 -16.34
N GLU A 112 -9.79 -6.09 -17.40
CA GLU A 112 -9.77 -7.55 -17.26
C GLU A 112 -8.44 -8.09 -16.74
N VAL A 113 -7.32 -7.47 -17.14
CA VAL A 113 -5.99 -7.81 -16.63
C VAL A 113 -5.85 -7.46 -15.14
N LEU A 114 -6.57 -6.41 -14.70
CA LEU A 114 -6.57 -5.96 -13.31
C LEU A 114 -7.74 -6.49 -12.48
N LYS A 115 -8.62 -7.32 -13.02
CA LYS A 115 -9.68 -8.00 -12.26
C LYS A 115 -9.08 -8.92 -11.21
N ASP A 116 -8.52 -8.31 -10.20
CA ASP A 116 -8.37 -8.97 -8.93
C ASP A 116 -9.77 -8.98 -8.28
N LYS A 117 -10.37 -10.16 -8.21
CA LYS A 117 -11.70 -10.34 -7.63
C LYS A 117 -11.78 -9.90 -6.17
N ASP A 118 -10.63 -9.62 -5.58
CA ASP A 118 -10.48 -9.27 -4.18
C ASP A 118 -10.84 -7.80 -3.88
N PHE A 119 -10.80 -6.91 -4.90
CA PHE A 119 -11.05 -5.49 -4.69
C PHE A 119 -12.15 -4.97 -5.61
N ALA A 120 -13.24 -4.45 -5.03
CA ALA A 120 -14.40 -3.85 -5.69
C ALA A 120 -15.03 -4.69 -6.82
N ASN A 121 -14.72 -5.99 -6.90
CA ASN A 121 -15.19 -6.91 -7.95
C ASN A 121 -14.97 -6.40 -9.40
N GLY A 122 -13.95 -5.57 -9.62
CA GLY A 122 -13.68 -4.94 -10.91
C GLY A 122 -14.66 -3.81 -11.26
N LYS A 123 -15.36 -3.24 -10.27
CA LYS A 123 -16.24 -2.09 -10.47
C LYS A 123 -15.41 -0.87 -10.84
N VAL A 124 -15.83 -0.15 -11.87
CA VAL A 124 -15.37 1.20 -12.18
C VAL A 124 -16.35 2.18 -11.56
N PHE A 125 -15.85 3.09 -10.74
CA PHE A 125 -16.63 4.17 -10.11
C PHE A 125 -16.67 5.36 -11.05
N ASP A 126 -17.86 5.92 -11.27
CA ASP A 126 -18.11 7.01 -12.21
C ASP A 126 -17.98 8.38 -11.52
N LYS A 127 -17.02 9.21 -11.95
CA LYS A 127 -16.80 10.57 -11.42
C LYS A 127 -18.01 11.50 -11.56
N SER A 128 -18.94 11.20 -12.45
CA SER A 128 -20.15 11.99 -12.64
C SER A 128 -21.27 11.69 -11.63
N LYS A 129 -21.05 10.72 -10.74
CA LYS A 129 -22.05 10.24 -9.78
C LYS A 129 -21.55 10.36 -8.35
N ASP A 130 -22.14 11.26 -7.57
CA ASP A 130 -21.81 11.42 -6.15
C ASP A 130 -21.97 10.13 -5.36
N GLN A 131 -22.99 9.31 -5.72
CA GLN A 131 -23.22 8.02 -5.08
C GLN A 131 -22.05 7.04 -5.30
N ASP A 132 -21.44 7.03 -6.49
CA ASP A 132 -20.28 6.18 -6.80
C ASP A 132 -19.05 6.61 -5.99
N PHE A 133 -18.88 7.92 -5.75
CA PHE A 133 -17.81 8.40 -4.90
C PHE A 133 -17.99 7.98 -3.44
N ALA A 134 -19.18 8.16 -2.88
CA ALA A 134 -19.48 7.72 -1.52
C ALA A 134 -19.26 6.21 -1.32
N GLU A 135 -19.68 5.39 -2.29
CA GLU A 135 -19.44 3.94 -2.28
C GLU A 135 -17.96 3.61 -2.39
N LEU A 136 -17.20 4.31 -3.25
CA LEU A 136 -15.74 4.15 -3.39
C LEU A 136 -15.03 4.36 -2.05
N LEU A 137 -15.37 5.41 -1.31
CA LEU A 137 -14.76 5.68 0.01
C LEU A 137 -15.03 4.56 1.01
N VAL A 138 -16.22 3.96 0.98
CA VAL A 138 -16.57 2.80 1.81
C VAL A 138 -15.74 1.58 1.42
N GLU A 139 -15.63 1.28 0.12
CA GLU A 139 -14.88 0.10 -0.36
C GLU A 139 -13.37 0.26 -0.12
N ILE A 140 -12.81 1.46 -0.24
CA ILE A 140 -11.41 1.74 0.14
C ILE A 140 -11.16 1.38 1.61
N LYS A 141 -11.99 1.87 2.54
CA LYS A 141 -11.86 1.58 3.96
C LYS A 141 -11.96 0.08 4.23
N LYS A 142 -12.96 -0.57 3.65
CA LYS A 142 -13.19 -2.01 3.82
C LYS A 142 -12.01 -2.84 3.31
N ALA A 143 -11.46 -2.52 2.14
CA ALA A 143 -10.30 -3.21 1.59
C ALA A 143 -9.04 -2.99 2.44
N ALA A 144 -8.81 -1.74 2.86
CA ALA A 144 -7.70 -1.40 3.75
C ALA A 144 -7.81 -2.11 5.11
N ASP A 145 -9.01 -2.21 5.67
CA ASP A 145 -9.26 -2.86 6.97
C ASP A 145 -9.23 -4.39 6.88
N SER A 146 -9.37 -4.96 5.69
CA SER A 146 -9.23 -6.40 5.48
C SER A 146 -7.79 -6.86 5.28
N ASN A 147 -6.82 -5.94 5.15
CA ASN A 147 -5.40 -6.29 4.99
C ASN A 147 -4.84 -6.90 6.29
N PRO A 148 -4.42 -8.19 6.29
CA PRO A 148 -3.98 -8.87 7.51
C PRO A 148 -2.77 -8.21 8.19
N GLU A 149 -1.83 -7.66 7.44
CA GLU A 149 -0.64 -7.00 7.99
C GLU A 149 -1.04 -5.72 8.72
N ARG A 150 -1.98 -5.01 8.15
CA ARG A 150 -2.51 -3.79 8.74
C ARG A 150 -3.34 -4.07 9.99
N ILE A 151 -4.15 -5.11 9.99
CA ILE A 151 -4.89 -5.55 11.18
C ILE A 151 -3.91 -5.82 12.33
N ILE A 152 -2.82 -6.56 12.08
CA ILE A 152 -1.78 -6.84 13.07
C ILE A 152 -1.21 -5.55 13.67
N LYS A 153 -0.90 -4.55 12.85
CA LYS A 153 -0.35 -3.26 13.31
C LYS A 153 -1.36 -2.48 14.16
N ILE A 154 -2.63 -2.48 13.76
CA ILE A 154 -3.71 -1.78 14.48
C ILE A 154 -4.00 -2.43 15.83
N GLU A 155 -3.96 -3.74 15.89
CA GLU A 155 -4.18 -4.49 17.13
C GLU A 155 -3.01 -4.37 18.11
N ASN A 156 -1.82 -3.98 17.63
CA ASN A 156 -0.59 -3.90 18.42
C ASN A 156 0.14 -2.56 18.25
N PRO A 157 -0.51 -1.39 18.42
CA PRO A 157 0.05 -0.09 18.07
C PRO A 157 1.33 0.24 18.85
N GLU A 158 1.39 -0.14 20.12
CA GLU A 158 2.56 0.11 20.99
C GLU A 158 3.81 -0.61 20.49
N ILE A 159 3.64 -1.80 19.91
CA ILE A 159 4.76 -2.58 19.36
C ILE A 159 5.24 -1.99 18.04
N PHE A 160 4.33 -1.51 17.20
CA PHE A 160 4.67 -1.04 15.85
C PHE A 160 5.08 0.44 15.81
N SER A 161 4.78 1.25 16.84
CA SER A 161 5.25 2.66 16.93
C SER A 161 6.77 2.79 16.85
N ILE A 162 7.53 1.80 17.32
CA ILE A 162 9.00 1.79 17.27
C ILE A 162 9.57 1.82 15.85
N PHE A 163 8.79 1.37 14.84
CA PHE A 163 9.18 1.43 13.44
C PHE A 163 8.83 2.80 12.83
N GLU A 164 7.68 3.37 13.18
CA GLU A 164 7.28 4.73 12.78
C GLU A 164 8.28 5.79 13.30
N GLU A 165 8.84 5.57 14.49
CA GLU A 165 9.88 6.41 15.08
C GLU A 165 11.29 6.13 14.52
N GLY A 166 11.46 5.20 13.60
CA GLY A 166 12.74 4.81 13.01
C GLY A 166 13.73 4.18 14.01
N ILE A 167 13.22 3.61 15.11
CA ILE A 167 14.05 2.97 16.14
C ILE A 167 14.60 1.64 15.63
N LEU A 168 13.79 0.86 14.93
CA LEU A 168 14.17 -0.39 14.28
C LEU A 168 13.92 -0.31 12.76
N ALA A 169 14.63 -1.12 12.00
CA ALA A 169 14.56 -1.14 10.55
C ALA A 169 13.36 -1.95 10.02
N ASP A 170 12.93 -1.68 8.81
CA ASP A 170 11.75 -2.26 8.14
C ASP A 170 11.81 -3.77 7.95
N ASP A 171 13.01 -4.33 7.80
CA ASP A 171 13.19 -5.79 7.70
C ASP A 171 12.82 -6.48 9.00
N VAL A 172 13.09 -5.85 10.15
CA VAL A 172 12.68 -6.31 11.48
C VAL A 172 11.16 -6.23 11.63
N GLU A 173 10.53 -5.16 11.11
CA GLU A 173 9.06 -5.04 11.07
C GLU A 173 8.43 -6.21 10.32
N SER A 174 8.95 -6.53 9.14
CA SER A 174 8.44 -7.64 8.32
C SER A 174 8.57 -8.99 9.02
N GLN A 175 9.67 -9.21 9.73
CA GLN A 175 9.87 -10.42 10.56
C GLN A 175 8.86 -10.49 11.71
N LEU A 176 8.60 -9.35 12.37
CA LEU A 176 7.64 -9.26 13.46
C LEU A 176 6.21 -9.53 12.98
N ILE A 177 5.79 -8.92 11.87
CA ILE A 177 4.48 -9.20 11.25
C ILE A 177 4.32 -10.70 10.96
N SER A 178 5.38 -11.33 10.45
CA SER A 178 5.37 -12.78 10.18
C SER A 178 5.11 -13.62 11.43
N LEU A 179 5.55 -13.17 12.62
CA LEU A 179 5.27 -13.87 13.89
C LEU A 179 3.81 -13.77 14.31
N PHE A 180 3.15 -12.64 14.03
CA PHE A 180 1.74 -12.41 14.37
C PHE A 180 0.76 -13.08 13.40
N LYS A 181 1.19 -13.39 12.16
CA LYS A 181 0.33 -14.14 11.24
C LYS A 181 -0.02 -15.50 11.82
N LYS A 182 -1.33 -15.82 11.87
CA LYS A 182 -1.81 -17.14 12.32
C LYS A 182 -1.34 -18.21 11.33
N HIS A 183 -0.62 -19.19 11.85
CA HIS A 183 -0.15 -20.34 11.08
C HIS A 183 -0.54 -21.62 11.79
N PHE A 184 -0.72 -22.69 11.04
CA PHE A 184 -0.92 -24.01 11.62
C PHE A 184 0.43 -24.52 12.18
N TYR A 185 0.50 -24.74 13.49
CA TYR A 185 1.73 -25.10 14.21
C TYR A 185 2.26 -26.50 13.95
N ASP A 186 1.66 -27.25 12.99
CA ASP A 186 2.01 -28.63 12.72
C ASP A 186 3.22 -28.79 11.78
N ASP A 187 3.71 -27.70 11.17
CA ASP A 187 4.90 -27.72 10.30
C ASP A 187 6.17 -27.36 11.10
N ARG A 188 7.05 -28.34 11.23
CA ARG A 188 8.36 -28.19 11.88
C ARG A 188 9.26 -27.15 11.18
N ALA A 189 9.18 -27.03 9.86
CA ALA A 189 9.97 -26.06 9.10
C ALA A 189 9.51 -24.63 9.39
N GLU A 190 8.20 -24.42 9.50
CA GLU A 190 7.61 -23.14 9.85
C GLU A 190 7.96 -22.72 11.27
N LEU A 191 7.87 -23.63 12.23
CA LEU A 191 8.29 -23.36 13.62
C LEU A 191 9.76 -22.94 13.68
N LYS A 192 10.64 -23.62 12.92
CA LYS A 192 12.06 -23.26 12.83
C LYS A 192 12.26 -21.86 12.25
N ALA A 193 11.51 -21.49 11.20
CA ALA A 193 11.57 -20.15 10.60
C ALA A 193 11.15 -19.07 11.61
N LYS A 194 10.07 -19.29 12.37
CA LYS A 194 9.63 -18.36 13.43
C LYS A 194 10.67 -18.20 14.55
N LEU A 195 11.29 -19.27 14.99
CA LEU A 195 12.36 -19.18 15.99
C LEU A 195 13.56 -18.41 15.46
N THR A 196 13.88 -18.55 14.16
CA THR A 196 14.92 -17.76 13.50
C THR A 196 14.57 -16.28 13.47
N ASN A 197 13.32 -15.93 13.14
CA ASN A 197 12.84 -14.53 13.15
C ASN A 197 12.91 -13.94 14.56
N ILE A 198 12.48 -14.65 15.59
CA ILE A 198 12.59 -14.19 16.99
C ILE A 198 14.03 -13.87 17.35
N ARG A 199 14.96 -14.75 16.98
CA ARG A 199 16.38 -14.51 17.23
C ARG A 199 16.91 -13.30 16.48
N SER A 200 16.58 -13.16 15.22
CA SER A 200 16.99 -12.01 14.41
C SER A 200 16.46 -10.68 14.97
N ILE A 201 15.21 -10.65 15.41
CA ILE A 201 14.61 -9.48 16.06
C ILE A 201 15.36 -9.14 17.37
N GLN A 202 15.65 -10.14 18.21
CA GLN A 202 16.42 -9.93 19.44
C GLN A 202 17.83 -9.37 19.15
N GLU A 203 18.53 -9.92 18.17
CA GLU A 203 19.85 -9.42 17.74
C GLU A 203 19.78 -7.95 17.29
N SER A 204 18.76 -7.58 16.50
CA SER A 204 18.53 -6.21 16.04
C SER A 204 18.27 -5.24 17.20
N ILE A 205 17.45 -5.64 18.17
CA ILE A 205 17.19 -4.86 19.38
C ILE A 205 18.48 -4.64 20.18
N PHE A 206 19.27 -5.70 20.40
CA PHE A 206 20.55 -5.57 21.13
C PHE A 206 21.54 -4.64 20.40
N ILE A 207 21.66 -4.76 19.08
CA ILE A 207 22.51 -3.87 18.29
C ILE A 207 22.05 -2.41 18.45
N ARG A 208 20.75 -2.16 18.42
CA ARG A 208 20.21 -0.81 18.61
C ARG A 208 20.49 -0.27 20.00
N LEU A 209 20.28 -1.07 21.05
CA LEU A 209 20.53 -0.70 22.43
C LEU A 209 22.01 -0.40 22.68
N GLN A 210 22.92 -1.12 22.04
CA GLN A 210 24.36 -0.82 22.05
C GLN A 210 24.66 0.51 21.32
N GLY A 211 24.04 0.73 20.17
CA GLY A 211 24.22 1.95 19.36
C GLY A 211 23.82 3.24 20.09
N ILE A 212 22.81 3.17 20.98
CA ILE A 212 22.36 4.29 21.81
C ILE A 212 22.97 4.31 23.22
N GLY A 213 23.94 3.44 23.50
CA GLY A 213 24.70 3.43 24.75
C GLY A 213 23.98 2.84 25.98
N VAL A 214 22.84 2.19 25.79
CA VAL A 214 22.09 1.50 26.86
C VAL A 214 22.80 0.19 27.28
N LEU A 215 23.40 -0.50 26.31
CA LEU A 215 24.19 -1.70 26.55
C LEU A 215 25.67 -1.43 26.22
N PRO A 216 26.60 -2.04 26.96
CA PRO A 216 28.01 -1.94 26.66
C PRO A 216 28.32 -2.64 25.32
N HIS A 217 29.26 -2.05 24.54
CA HIS A 217 29.80 -2.73 23.38
C HIS A 217 30.51 -4.02 23.82
N LEU A 218 30.12 -5.13 23.27
CA LEU A 218 30.84 -6.39 23.48
C LEU A 218 32.05 -6.39 22.57
N ASP A 219 33.26 -6.34 23.14
CA ASP A 219 34.54 -6.39 22.42
C ASP A 219 34.78 -7.71 21.66
N LYS A 220 33.87 -8.66 21.76
CA LYS A 220 33.93 -9.94 21.05
C LYS A 220 32.68 -10.22 20.28
N PRO A 221 32.77 -10.57 18.99
CA PRO A 221 31.60 -11.03 18.24
C PRO A 221 31.01 -12.27 18.94
N ILE A 222 29.69 -12.24 19.11
CA ILE A 222 28.93 -13.40 19.60
C ILE A 222 29.26 -14.56 18.65
N LYS A 223 29.97 -15.59 19.14
CA LYS A 223 30.23 -16.78 18.35
C LYS A 223 28.90 -17.36 17.92
N LYS A 224 28.66 -17.42 16.60
CA LYS A 224 27.53 -18.14 16.06
C LYS A 224 27.60 -19.58 16.56
N ILE A 225 26.61 -19.97 17.34
CA ILE A 225 26.36 -21.34 17.80
C ILE A 225 25.62 -22.09 16.69
#